data_343088ff40e35a5abb2c5b9c9b61052a
#
_entry.id   343088ff40e35a5abb2c5b9c9b61052a
#
_cell.length_a   1.000
_cell.length_b   1.000
_cell.length_c   1.000
_cell.angle_alpha   90.00
_cell.angle_beta   90.00
_cell.angle_gamma   90.00
#
_symmetry.space_group_name_H-M   'P 1'
#
loop_
_entity.id
_entity.type
_entity.pdbx_description
1 polymer ?
#
loop_
_entity_poly.entity_id
_entity_poly.type
_entity_poly.pdbx_seq_one_letter_code
_entity_poly.pdbx_strand_id
1 'polypeptide(L)'
;MAKKEISGYIKLLINGGQANPAPPVGPALGQRGINIMEFCKAFNEKTKSFAGKPVPVIITVYKDKKFDFIIKSPPASHFIKEAVKLKSGSKEPGRNIVAKISKKQLKEIAEKKMADLNAHDVDEAAKIIAGSARSMGIEVVE
;
A
#
# COMPACT_ATOMS: atom_id res chain seq x y z
N MET A 1 -18.19 23.29 -14.30
CA MET A 1 -17.77 21.92 -14.64
C MET A 1 -18.75 20.94 -14.03
N ALA A 2 -19.33 20.06 -14.80
CA ALA A 2 -20.23 19.03 -14.27
C ALA A 2 -19.42 18.09 -13.37
N LYS A 3 -19.80 17.96 -12.11
CA LYS A 3 -19.22 16.97 -11.21
C LYS A 3 -19.59 15.59 -11.74
N LYS A 4 -18.59 14.81 -12.15
CA LYS A 4 -18.81 13.42 -12.51
C LYS A 4 -19.34 12.68 -11.29
N GLU A 5 -20.48 12.01 -11.44
CA GLU A 5 -21.05 11.23 -10.35
C GLU A 5 -20.21 9.98 -10.11
N ILE A 6 -19.75 9.82 -8.88
CA ILE A 6 -18.93 8.67 -8.45
C ILE A 6 -19.86 7.48 -8.21
N SER A 7 -19.61 6.37 -8.89
CA SER A 7 -20.31 5.10 -8.67
C SER A 7 -19.74 4.34 -7.45
N GLY A 8 -18.46 4.46 -7.22
CA GLY A 8 -17.80 3.80 -6.08
C GLY A 8 -16.29 3.86 -6.15
N TYR A 9 -15.66 3.22 -5.16
CA TYR A 9 -14.22 3.13 -5.04
C TYR A 9 -13.78 1.67 -5.01
N ILE A 10 -12.62 1.38 -5.58
CA ILE A 10 -11.97 0.08 -5.52
C ILE A 10 -10.58 0.29 -4.95
N LYS A 11 -10.23 -0.46 -3.91
CA LYS A 11 -8.90 -0.45 -3.31
C LYS A 11 -8.22 -1.77 -3.59
N LEU A 12 -7.04 -1.72 -4.17
CA LEU A 12 -6.25 -2.90 -4.52
C LEU A 12 -4.81 -2.73 -4.08
N LEU A 13 -4.14 -3.85 -3.84
CA LEU A 13 -2.70 -3.91 -3.62
C LEU A 13 -2.09 -4.75 -4.73
N ILE A 14 -1.32 -4.11 -5.61
CA ILE A 14 -0.77 -4.72 -6.82
C ILE A 14 0.74 -4.46 -6.85
N ASN A 15 1.51 -5.45 -7.26
CA ASN A 15 2.95 -5.25 -7.46
C ASN A 15 3.20 -4.27 -8.60
N GLY A 16 4.08 -3.30 -8.37
CA GLY A 16 4.41 -2.27 -9.35
C GLY A 16 4.93 -2.86 -10.66
N GLY A 17 4.38 -2.37 -11.77
CA GLY A 17 4.76 -2.84 -13.11
C GLY A 17 4.24 -4.23 -13.49
N GLN A 18 3.46 -4.89 -12.62
CA GLN A 18 3.00 -6.26 -12.80
C GLN A 18 1.48 -6.41 -12.79
N ALA A 19 0.73 -5.33 -13.03
CA ALA A 19 -0.71 -5.42 -13.15
C ALA A 19 -1.11 -6.21 -14.40
N ASN A 20 -2.00 -7.17 -14.22
CA ASN A 20 -2.51 -8.01 -15.30
C ASN A 20 -4.00 -8.35 -15.04
N PRO A 21 -4.73 -8.87 -16.04
CA PRO A 21 -6.14 -9.21 -15.88
C PRO A 21 -6.42 -10.39 -14.93
N ALA A 22 -5.39 -11.09 -14.47
CA ALA A 22 -5.56 -12.18 -13.52
C ALA A 22 -5.99 -11.67 -12.13
N PRO A 23 -6.61 -12.53 -11.27
CA PRO A 23 -6.96 -12.13 -9.92
C PRO A 23 -5.74 -11.55 -9.16
N PRO A 24 -5.92 -10.51 -8.31
CA PRO A 24 -7.20 -9.92 -7.88
C PRO A 24 -7.74 -8.79 -8.75
N VAL A 25 -7.02 -8.36 -9.78
CA VAL A 25 -7.36 -7.16 -10.59
C VAL A 25 -8.60 -7.39 -11.44
N GLY A 26 -8.63 -8.48 -12.21
CA GLY A 26 -9.70 -8.78 -13.14
C GLY A 26 -11.09 -8.80 -12.51
N PRO A 27 -11.33 -9.64 -11.49
CA PRO A 27 -12.63 -9.71 -10.83
C PRO A 27 -13.08 -8.38 -10.19
N ALA A 28 -12.16 -7.67 -9.54
CA ALA A 28 -12.46 -6.41 -8.87
C ALA A 28 -12.91 -5.31 -9.85
N LEU A 29 -12.24 -5.19 -10.98
CA LEU A 29 -12.57 -4.21 -12.03
C LEU A 29 -13.75 -4.66 -12.89
N GLY A 30 -13.84 -5.96 -13.16
CA GLY A 30 -14.93 -6.52 -13.97
C GLY A 30 -16.31 -6.32 -13.35
N GLN A 31 -16.44 -6.42 -12.05
CA GLN A 31 -17.69 -6.16 -11.33
C GLN A 31 -18.20 -4.72 -11.51
N ARG A 32 -17.31 -3.78 -11.78
CA ARG A 32 -17.62 -2.36 -11.98
C ARG A 32 -17.71 -1.98 -13.45
N GLY A 33 -17.47 -2.92 -14.36
CA GLY A 33 -17.52 -2.68 -15.81
C GLY A 33 -16.42 -1.79 -16.36
N ILE A 34 -15.25 -1.75 -15.71
CA ILE A 34 -14.10 -0.96 -16.12
C ILE A 34 -13.25 -1.74 -17.13
N ASN A 35 -12.61 -1.03 -18.07
CA ASN A 35 -11.66 -1.64 -18.99
C ASN A 35 -10.37 -2.05 -18.26
N ILE A 36 -10.22 -3.33 -18.02
CA ILE A 36 -9.11 -3.93 -17.25
C ILE A 36 -7.76 -3.67 -17.95
N MET A 37 -7.71 -3.81 -19.26
CA MET A 37 -6.47 -3.65 -20.03
C MET A 37 -5.95 -2.21 -20.00
N GLU A 38 -6.85 -1.25 -20.10
CA GLU A 38 -6.52 0.18 -20.03
C GLU A 38 -5.95 0.53 -18.64
N PHE A 39 -6.58 0.05 -17.58
CA PHE A 39 -6.09 0.21 -16.22
C PHE A 39 -4.70 -0.42 -16.04
N CYS A 40 -4.51 -1.66 -16.46
CA CYS A 40 -3.22 -2.36 -16.34
C CYS A 40 -2.08 -1.59 -17.04
N LYS A 41 -2.31 -1.11 -18.24
CA LYS A 41 -1.32 -0.30 -18.98
C LYS A 41 -0.97 0.97 -18.23
N ALA A 42 -1.97 1.76 -17.84
CA ALA A 42 -1.77 3.03 -17.14
C ALA A 42 -1.08 2.82 -15.78
N PHE A 43 -1.49 1.80 -15.02
CA PHE A 43 -0.88 1.45 -13.74
C PHE A 43 0.58 1.05 -13.91
N ASN A 44 0.89 0.16 -14.86
CA ASN A 44 2.25 -0.29 -15.11
C ASN A 44 3.17 0.86 -15.52
N GLU A 45 2.69 1.80 -16.33
CA GLU A 45 3.47 2.99 -16.69
C GLU A 45 3.81 3.86 -15.49
N LYS A 46 2.81 4.12 -14.62
CA LYS A 46 2.99 4.96 -13.43
C LYS A 46 3.82 4.31 -12.33
N THR A 47 3.85 2.99 -12.28
CA THR A 47 4.54 2.23 -11.23
C THR A 47 5.87 1.63 -11.65
N LYS A 48 6.43 2.03 -12.78
CA LYS A 48 7.76 1.58 -13.23
C LYS A 48 8.85 1.77 -12.18
N SER A 49 8.79 2.87 -11.43
CA SER A 49 9.74 3.17 -10.34
C SER A 49 9.58 2.28 -9.11
N PHE A 50 8.44 1.61 -8.96
CA PHE A 50 8.12 0.71 -7.86
C PHE A 50 8.10 -0.75 -8.30
N ALA A 51 8.77 -1.10 -9.39
CA ALA A 51 8.78 -2.47 -9.91
C ALA A 51 9.16 -3.49 -8.83
N GLY A 52 8.36 -4.54 -8.70
CA GLY A 52 8.56 -5.59 -7.70
C GLY A 52 8.12 -5.25 -6.27
N LYS A 53 7.68 -4.03 -5.99
CA LYS A 53 7.15 -3.62 -4.68
C LYS A 53 5.62 -3.59 -4.70
N PRO A 54 4.93 -3.99 -3.61
CA PRO A 54 3.48 -3.86 -3.54
C PRO A 54 3.10 -2.38 -3.49
N VAL A 55 2.21 -1.97 -4.38
CA VAL A 55 1.74 -0.59 -4.49
C VAL A 55 0.24 -0.56 -4.25
N PRO A 56 -0.24 0.16 -3.20
CA PRO A 56 -1.66 0.36 -3.00
C PRO A 56 -2.21 1.32 -4.04
N VAL A 57 -3.35 0.99 -4.59
CA VAL A 57 -4.05 1.84 -5.56
C VAL A 57 -5.51 2.03 -5.14
N ILE A 58 -6.00 3.25 -5.22
CA ILE A 58 -7.40 3.59 -5.02
C ILE A 58 -7.97 4.02 -6.36
N ILE A 59 -8.94 3.28 -6.85
CA ILE A 59 -9.59 3.53 -8.12
C ILE A 59 -10.95 4.16 -7.85
N THR A 60 -11.20 5.34 -8.40
CA THR A 60 -12.51 5.99 -8.38
C THR A 60 -13.25 5.66 -9.64
N VAL A 61 -14.42 5.04 -9.52
CA VAL A 61 -15.26 4.63 -10.65
C VAL A 61 -16.42 5.61 -10.78
N TYR A 62 -16.63 6.10 -11.99
CA TYR A 62 -17.73 7.00 -12.32
C TYR A 62 -18.89 6.25 -12.98
N LYS A 63 -20.10 6.82 -12.96
CA LYS A 63 -21.29 6.23 -13.56
C LYS A 63 -21.18 6.01 -15.06
N ASP A 64 -20.37 6.81 -15.75
CA ASP A 64 -20.10 6.69 -17.20
C ASP A 64 -19.08 5.59 -17.55
N LYS A 65 -18.75 4.70 -16.59
CA LYS A 65 -17.74 3.62 -16.69
C LYS A 65 -16.31 4.11 -16.91
N LYS A 66 -16.08 5.39 -16.71
CA LYS A 66 -14.72 5.93 -16.64
C LYS A 66 -14.16 5.75 -15.25
N PHE A 67 -12.83 5.81 -15.13
CA PHE A 67 -12.14 5.67 -13.86
C PHE A 67 -10.96 6.62 -13.77
N ASP A 68 -10.65 7.00 -12.56
CA ASP A 68 -9.39 7.64 -12.18
C ASP A 68 -8.75 6.81 -11.07
N PHE A 69 -7.44 6.84 -10.94
CA PHE A 69 -6.77 6.11 -9.86
C PHE A 69 -5.62 6.93 -9.26
N ILE A 70 -5.40 6.68 -7.97
CA ILE A 70 -4.33 7.29 -7.20
C ILE A 70 -3.42 6.18 -6.68
N ILE A 71 -2.12 6.34 -6.88
CA ILE A 71 -1.10 5.42 -6.40
C ILE A 71 -0.52 6.00 -5.11
N LYS A 72 -0.44 5.17 -4.09
CA LYS A 72 0.18 5.51 -2.82
C LYS A 72 1.52 4.81 -2.66
N SER A 73 2.33 5.24 -1.68
CA SER A 73 3.57 4.57 -1.34
C SER A 73 3.32 3.15 -0.84
N PRO A 74 4.31 2.23 -0.97
CA PRO A 74 4.16 0.86 -0.46
C PRO A 74 3.68 0.80 0.99
N PRO A 75 2.96 -0.26 1.40
CA PRO A 75 2.43 -0.37 2.76
C PRO A 75 3.54 -0.33 3.81
N ALA A 76 3.24 0.22 4.98
CA ALA A 76 4.16 0.23 6.11
C ALA A 76 4.67 -1.17 6.48
N SER A 77 3.80 -2.18 6.39
CA SER A 77 4.17 -3.58 6.62
C SER A 77 5.27 -4.08 5.68
N HIS A 78 5.26 -3.64 4.43
CA HIS A 78 6.31 -3.99 3.47
C HIS A 78 7.67 -3.39 3.88
N PHE A 79 7.71 -2.12 4.22
CA PHE A 79 8.92 -1.45 4.70
C PHE A 79 9.47 -2.07 5.98
N ILE A 80 8.59 -2.43 6.92
CA ILE A 80 8.97 -3.07 8.17
C ILE A 80 9.61 -4.44 7.90
N LYS A 81 8.98 -5.27 7.07
CA LYS A 81 9.51 -6.58 6.68
C LYS A 81 10.87 -6.46 5.98
N GLU A 82 11.01 -5.48 5.10
CA GLU A 82 12.28 -5.22 4.41
C GLU A 82 13.38 -4.81 5.39
N ALA A 83 13.07 -3.92 6.34
CA ALA A 83 14.03 -3.43 7.33
C ALA A 83 14.55 -4.53 8.27
N VAL A 84 13.67 -5.47 8.66
CA VAL A 84 14.02 -6.60 9.54
C VAL A 84 14.33 -7.88 8.78
N LYS A 85 14.30 -7.86 7.45
CA LYS A 85 14.59 -9.00 6.55
C LYS A 85 13.70 -10.22 6.79
N LEU A 86 12.41 -9.98 7.05
CA LEU A 86 11.41 -11.04 7.22
C LEU A 86 10.58 -11.23 5.94
N LYS A 87 10.21 -12.47 5.68
CA LYS A 87 9.26 -12.80 4.60
C LYS A 87 7.80 -12.59 5.02
N SER A 88 7.49 -12.85 6.29
CA SER A 88 6.16 -12.67 6.86
C SER A 88 6.24 -12.28 8.33
N GLY A 89 5.19 -11.67 8.84
CA GLY A 89 5.05 -11.37 10.27
C GLY A 89 4.78 -12.62 11.11
N SER A 90 4.60 -12.41 12.42
CA SER A 90 4.26 -13.49 13.36
C SER A 90 2.90 -14.09 13.06
N LYS A 91 2.76 -15.38 13.27
CA LYS A 91 1.45 -16.07 13.26
C LYS A 91 0.61 -15.72 14.49
N GLU A 92 1.25 -15.39 15.60
CA GLU A 92 0.62 -15.03 16.86
C GLU A 92 1.18 -13.72 17.39
N PRO A 93 0.81 -12.56 16.77
CA PRO A 93 1.27 -11.26 17.23
C PRO A 93 0.85 -10.99 18.67
N GLY A 94 1.76 -10.42 19.46
CA GLY A 94 1.54 -10.18 20.89
C GLY A 94 1.93 -11.33 21.80
N ARG A 95 2.08 -12.54 21.26
CA ARG A 95 2.59 -13.71 21.99
C ARG A 95 4.01 -14.07 21.55
N ASN A 96 4.19 -14.22 20.25
CA ASN A 96 5.48 -14.60 19.67
C ASN A 96 6.09 -13.40 18.93
N ILE A 97 7.25 -12.97 19.41
CA ILE A 97 8.05 -11.91 18.76
C ILE A 97 9.02 -12.58 17.80
N VAL A 98 8.94 -12.22 16.51
CA VAL A 98 9.76 -12.82 15.45
C VAL A 98 10.95 -11.98 15.04
N ALA A 99 10.96 -10.69 15.39
CA ALA A 99 12.06 -9.77 15.09
C ALA A 99 12.03 -8.55 16.00
N LYS A 100 13.09 -7.75 15.93
CA LYS A 100 13.19 -6.47 16.63
C LYS A 100 13.51 -5.37 15.62
N ILE A 101 12.95 -4.20 15.84
CA ILE A 101 13.21 -3.01 15.02
C ILE A 101 13.63 -1.83 15.92
N SER A 102 14.65 -1.09 15.49
CA SER A 102 15.10 0.08 16.24
C SER A 102 14.26 1.33 15.90
N LYS A 103 14.23 2.27 16.82
CA LYS A 103 13.57 3.57 16.58
C LYS A 103 14.16 4.30 15.38
N LYS A 104 15.45 4.16 15.12
CA LYS A 104 16.10 4.74 13.95
C LYS A 104 15.54 4.18 12.65
N GLN A 105 15.38 2.87 12.56
CA GLN A 105 14.75 2.22 11.40
C GLN A 105 13.29 2.67 11.21
N LEU A 106 12.55 2.83 12.31
CA LEU A 106 11.19 3.36 12.27
C LEU A 106 11.12 4.77 11.71
N LYS A 107 12.04 5.65 12.09
CA LYS A 107 12.12 7.01 11.55
C LYS A 107 12.44 7.03 10.06
N GLU A 108 13.34 6.17 9.59
CA GLU A 108 13.66 6.04 8.16
C GLU A 108 12.44 5.60 7.35
N ILE A 109 11.66 4.63 7.86
CA ILE A 109 10.41 4.19 7.24
C ILE A 109 9.38 5.32 7.25
N ALA A 110 9.26 6.02 8.36
CA ALA A 110 8.32 7.14 8.52
C ALA A 110 8.61 8.25 7.51
N GLU A 111 9.87 8.61 7.29
CA GLU A 111 10.27 9.60 6.29
C GLU A 111 9.85 9.19 4.88
N LYS A 112 10.02 7.93 4.52
CA LYS A 112 9.61 7.41 3.21
C LYS A 112 8.09 7.46 2.99
N LYS A 113 7.33 7.39 4.06
CA LYS A 113 5.86 7.32 4.01
C LYS A 113 5.16 8.62 4.42
N MET A 114 5.87 9.68 4.77
CA MET A 114 5.30 10.95 5.26
C MET A 114 4.23 11.53 4.33
N ALA A 115 4.39 11.39 3.02
CA ALA A 115 3.44 11.90 2.03
C ALA A 115 2.03 11.30 2.17
N ASP A 116 1.93 10.07 2.66
CA ASP A 116 0.66 9.35 2.82
C ASP A 116 0.14 9.35 4.27
N LEU A 117 0.93 9.86 5.22
CA LEU A 117 0.58 9.91 6.62
C LEU A 117 0.01 11.28 7.01
N ASN A 118 -0.87 11.28 7.99
CA ASN A 118 -1.42 12.51 8.58
C ASN A 118 -0.64 12.99 9.81
N ALA A 119 0.55 12.50 10.02
CA ALA A 119 1.42 12.90 11.12
C ALA A 119 2.00 14.29 10.88
N HIS A 120 2.17 15.08 11.94
CA HIS A 120 2.72 16.42 11.86
C HIS A 120 4.24 16.43 11.70
N ASP A 121 4.92 15.45 12.26
CA ASP A 121 6.38 15.32 12.20
C ASP A 121 6.82 13.85 12.09
N VAL A 122 8.13 13.64 11.91
CA VAL A 122 8.70 12.30 11.75
C VAL A 122 8.57 11.46 13.01
N ASP A 123 8.65 12.06 14.20
CA ASP A 123 8.52 11.33 15.46
C ASP A 123 7.11 10.78 15.64
N GLU A 124 6.09 11.56 15.31
CA GLU A 124 4.69 11.09 15.33
C GLU A 124 4.45 10.02 14.27
N ALA A 125 5.00 10.18 13.08
CA ALA A 125 4.95 9.16 12.04
C ALA A 125 5.63 7.86 12.49
N ALA A 126 6.77 7.94 13.17
CA ALA A 126 7.45 6.77 13.72
C ALA A 126 6.60 6.02 14.75
N LYS A 127 5.81 6.72 15.56
CA LYS A 127 4.84 6.08 16.49
C LYS A 127 3.76 5.28 15.75
N ILE A 128 3.25 5.82 14.65
CA ILE A 128 2.27 5.12 13.79
C ILE A 128 2.87 3.84 13.24
N ILE A 129 4.08 3.91 12.71
CA ILE A 129 4.79 2.75 12.16
C ILE A 129 5.13 1.73 13.27
N ALA A 130 5.51 2.20 14.46
CA ALA A 130 5.75 1.33 15.63
C ALA A 130 4.51 0.50 16.00
N GLY A 131 3.32 1.10 15.97
CA GLY A 131 2.06 0.38 16.18
C GLY A 131 1.84 -0.72 15.16
N SER A 132 2.11 -0.46 13.88
CA SER A 132 2.05 -1.46 12.81
C SER A 132 3.06 -2.60 13.03
N ALA A 133 4.29 -2.28 13.45
CA ALA A 133 5.30 -3.28 13.75
C ALA A 133 4.88 -4.20 14.90
N ARG A 134 4.33 -3.65 15.96
CA ARG A 134 3.80 -4.45 17.10
C ARG A 134 2.68 -5.39 16.66
N SER A 135 1.79 -4.95 15.79
CA SER A 135 0.72 -5.79 15.25
C SER A 135 1.22 -6.94 14.38
N MET A 136 2.45 -6.85 13.89
CA MET A 136 3.13 -7.90 13.12
C MET A 136 3.96 -8.85 13.97
N GLY A 137 4.01 -8.66 15.29
CA GLY A 137 4.84 -9.44 16.20
C GLY A 137 6.31 -9.02 16.21
N ILE A 138 6.59 -7.76 15.93
CA ILE A 138 7.93 -7.18 15.94
C ILE A 138 8.06 -6.25 17.13
N GLU A 139 9.10 -6.47 17.95
CA GLU A 139 9.38 -5.63 19.11
C GLU A 139 10.12 -4.36 18.70
N VAL A 140 9.67 -3.22 19.23
CA VAL A 140 10.33 -1.93 19.03
C VAL A 140 11.35 -1.74 20.15
N VAL A 141 12.62 -1.57 19.77
CA VAL A 141 13.75 -1.33 20.69
C VAL A 141 14.39 0.03 20.42
N GLU A 142 15.10 0.53 21.40
CA GLU A 142 15.81 1.82 21.28
C GLU A 142 17.03 1.77 20.35
#